data_eb071756305e664f16824c7c98fed578
#
_entry.id   eb071756305e664f16824c7c98fed578
#
_cell.length_a   1.000
_cell.length_b   1.000
_cell.length_c   1.000
_cell.angle_alpha   90.00
_cell.angle_beta   90.00
_cell.angle_gamma   90.00
#
_symmetry.space_group_name_H-M   'P 1'
#
loop_
_entity.id
_entity.type
_entity.pdbx_description
1 polymer ?
#
loop_
_entity_poly.entity_id
_entity_poly.type
_entity_poly.pdbx_seq_one_letter_code
_entity_poly.pdbx_strand_id
1 'polypeptide(L)'
;MTDSAASVPCVTATLPPETADALFEIIGNDGFTPTSWYDVESGVCRVSLFPDEPDGVARTQAALLAAAALLGVTVEPTVTAVAQTDWAESWKRFFHVEKISPRVVVRPSWEPYTAQPGECVITLDPGLSFGTGKHATTQACLRFLDRLAEEDIQRSVLDMGCGSGILAIGAKLLGFTDVRGFDNDPDCMRVSEENAELNGVSIPFALDDLSHAHPPADIVVANILAPVLIQFAPQVAASLAAGPGARLVVSGILDERYAAVR
;
A
#
# COMPACT_ATOMS: atom_id res chain seq x y z
N MET A 1 20.77 -10.80 33.92
CA MET A 1 21.20 -9.66 33.12
C MET A 1 19.96 -9.33 32.27
N THR A 2 19.21 -8.32 32.67
CA THR A 2 18.02 -7.87 31.96
C THR A 2 18.51 -7.11 30.75
N ASP A 3 18.27 -7.68 29.59
CA ASP A 3 18.46 -7.03 28.28
C ASP A 3 17.54 -5.79 28.27
N SER A 4 18.15 -4.62 28.39
CA SER A 4 17.40 -3.35 28.28
C SER A 4 17.02 -3.22 26.82
N ALA A 5 15.78 -3.54 26.49
CA ALA A 5 15.23 -3.32 25.15
C ALA A 5 15.54 -1.87 24.74
N ALA A 6 16.24 -1.71 23.62
CA ALA A 6 16.51 -0.40 23.05
C ALA A 6 15.16 0.31 22.82
N SER A 7 15.03 1.54 23.31
CA SER A 7 13.82 2.34 23.11
C SER A 7 14.11 3.48 22.14
N VAL A 8 13.17 3.73 21.25
CA VAL A 8 13.22 4.83 20.28
C VAL A 8 12.35 5.97 20.83
N PRO A 9 12.89 7.20 20.88
CA PRO A 9 12.07 8.35 21.26
C PRO A 9 10.98 8.60 20.21
N CYS A 10 9.78 8.93 20.68
CA CYS A 10 8.63 9.25 19.84
C CYS A 10 8.07 10.61 20.28
N VAL A 11 7.97 11.53 19.34
CA VAL A 11 7.34 12.84 19.53
C VAL A 11 5.97 12.80 18.87
N THR A 12 4.92 13.01 19.64
CA THR A 12 3.54 12.86 19.19
C THR A 12 2.76 14.14 19.43
N ALA A 13 1.96 14.57 18.45
CA ALA A 13 0.93 15.60 18.60
C ALA A 13 -0.43 15.08 18.15
N THR A 14 -1.49 15.61 18.79
CA THR A 14 -2.88 15.31 18.45
C THR A 14 -3.51 16.56 17.86
N LEU A 15 -4.21 16.42 16.74
CA LEU A 15 -4.82 17.52 16.00
C LEU A 15 -6.06 17.06 15.21
N PRO A 16 -6.89 18.01 14.73
CA PRO A 16 -8.02 17.68 13.85
C PRO A 16 -7.54 17.03 12.55
N PRO A 17 -8.30 16.06 11.99
CA PRO A 17 -7.91 15.34 10.79
C PRO A 17 -7.61 16.24 9.59
N GLU A 18 -8.41 17.28 9.39
CA GLU A 18 -8.26 18.25 8.29
C GLU A 18 -6.94 19.02 8.30
N THR A 19 -6.28 19.10 9.46
CA THR A 19 -4.96 19.75 9.61
C THR A 19 -3.82 18.75 9.61
N ALA A 20 -4.11 17.45 9.83
CA ALA A 20 -3.10 16.42 9.90
C ALA A 20 -2.38 16.20 8.57
N ASP A 21 -3.10 16.18 7.46
CA ASP A 21 -2.54 15.96 6.12
C ASP A 21 -1.63 17.11 5.72
N ALA A 22 -2.05 18.36 5.97
CA ALA A 22 -1.22 19.54 5.69
C ALA A 22 0.02 19.59 6.58
N LEU A 23 -0.10 19.25 7.85
CA LEU A 23 1.05 19.15 8.76
C LEU A 23 2.02 18.07 8.32
N PHE A 24 1.50 16.94 7.85
CA PHE A 24 2.28 15.82 7.35
C PHE A 24 3.14 16.22 6.13
N GLU A 25 2.55 16.98 5.20
CA GLU A 25 3.24 17.49 4.03
C GLU A 25 4.35 18.49 4.39
N ILE A 26 4.07 19.44 5.30
CA ILE A 26 5.07 20.43 5.74
C ILE A 26 6.25 19.73 6.40
N ILE A 27 6.00 18.83 7.34
CA ILE A 27 7.06 18.11 8.07
C ILE A 27 7.84 17.17 7.16
N GLY A 28 7.17 16.53 6.19
CA GLY A 28 7.84 15.70 5.18
C GLY A 28 8.83 16.48 4.34
N ASN A 29 8.50 17.71 3.95
CA ASN A 29 9.38 18.60 3.20
C ASN A 29 10.60 19.06 4.02
N ASP A 30 10.51 19.08 5.34
CA ASP A 30 11.64 19.38 6.25
C ASP A 30 12.56 18.15 6.52
N GLY A 31 12.33 17.03 5.81
CA GLY A 31 13.16 15.82 5.87
C GLY A 31 12.84 14.88 7.04
N PHE A 32 11.67 15.02 7.65
CA PHE A 32 11.17 14.06 8.63
C PHE A 32 10.23 13.04 7.96
N THR A 33 10.15 11.87 8.56
CA THR A 33 9.19 10.83 8.15
C THR A 33 8.08 10.72 9.20
N PRO A 34 6.99 11.49 9.09
CA PRO A 34 5.89 11.42 10.02
C PRO A 34 5.06 10.15 9.80
N THR A 35 4.44 9.67 10.87
CA THR A 35 3.36 8.68 10.82
C THR A 35 2.09 9.29 11.37
N SER A 36 0.93 8.92 10.84
CA SER A 36 -0.35 9.38 11.35
C SER A 36 -1.26 8.22 11.70
N TRP A 37 -2.05 8.41 12.74
CA TRP A 37 -3.09 7.48 13.15
C TRP A 37 -4.37 8.24 13.46
N TYR A 38 -5.46 7.84 12.80
CA TYR A 38 -6.78 8.42 13.00
C TYR A 38 -7.61 7.56 13.94
N ASP A 39 -8.06 8.14 15.03
CA ASP A 39 -8.97 7.51 15.97
C ASP A 39 -10.42 7.84 15.58
N VAL A 40 -11.12 6.84 15.09
CA VAL A 40 -12.51 6.96 14.63
C VAL A 40 -13.47 7.28 15.80
N GLU A 41 -13.16 6.82 17.01
CA GLU A 41 -14.04 7.04 18.18
C GLU A 41 -13.93 8.46 18.72
N SER A 42 -12.71 8.99 18.82
CA SER A 42 -12.47 10.35 19.33
C SER A 42 -12.51 11.41 18.23
N GLY A 43 -12.43 11.01 16.96
CA GLY A 43 -12.43 11.94 15.82
C GLY A 43 -11.14 12.75 15.69
N VAL A 44 -10.04 12.34 16.33
CA VAL A 44 -8.76 13.04 16.29
C VAL A 44 -7.69 12.26 15.54
N CYS A 45 -6.75 12.99 14.93
CA CYS A 45 -5.57 12.43 14.31
C CYS A 45 -4.35 12.61 15.21
N ARG A 46 -3.58 11.55 15.38
CA ARG A 46 -2.31 11.57 16.07
C ARG A 46 -1.17 11.50 15.07
N VAL A 47 -0.31 12.51 15.05
CA VAL A 47 0.91 12.51 14.24
C VAL A 47 2.09 12.20 15.13
N SER A 48 2.91 11.22 14.73
CA SER A 48 4.08 10.74 15.46
C SER A 48 5.32 10.83 14.60
N LEU A 49 6.42 11.26 15.21
CA LEU A 49 7.75 11.38 14.62
C LEU A 49 8.75 10.61 15.47
N PHE A 50 9.63 9.89 14.83
CA PHE A 50 10.64 9.05 15.47
C PHE A 50 12.02 9.60 15.14
N PRO A 51 12.62 10.44 16.01
CA PRO A 51 13.99 10.91 15.81
C PRO A 51 14.99 9.75 15.93
N ASP A 52 15.91 9.68 14.98
CA ASP A 52 16.93 8.62 14.91
C ASP A 52 17.93 8.67 16.07
N GLU A 53 18.08 9.84 16.70
CA GLU A 53 19.03 10.06 17.80
C GLU A 53 18.34 10.73 19.00
N PRO A 54 18.75 10.45 20.22
CA PRO A 54 18.19 11.09 21.42
C PRO A 54 18.23 12.62 21.40
N ASP A 55 19.27 13.19 20.79
CA ASP A 55 19.43 14.64 20.62
C ASP A 55 18.48 15.22 19.56
N GLY A 56 17.90 14.37 18.70
CA GLY A 56 16.92 14.74 17.69
C GLY A 56 15.55 15.14 18.25
N VAL A 57 15.23 14.77 19.50
CA VAL A 57 13.92 15.03 20.11
C VAL A 57 13.56 16.52 20.12
N ALA A 58 14.48 17.36 20.58
CA ALA A 58 14.25 18.81 20.64
C ALA A 58 14.04 19.43 19.24
N ARG A 59 14.81 18.97 18.24
CA ARG A 59 14.66 19.39 16.84
C ARG A 59 13.31 18.97 16.28
N THR A 60 12.89 17.75 16.56
CA THR A 60 11.60 17.19 16.11
C THR A 60 10.43 17.93 16.76
N GLN A 61 10.50 18.24 18.07
CA GLN A 61 9.48 19.06 18.73
C GLN A 61 9.40 20.46 18.13
N ALA A 62 10.53 21.09 17.88
CA ALA A 62 10.59 22.43 17.27
C ALA A 62 9.99 22.44 15.86
N ALA A 63 10.31 21.46 15.03
CA ALA A 63 9.75 21.32 13.69
C ALA A 63 8.22 21.14 13.73
N LEU A 64 7.72 20.30 14.63
CA LEU A 64 6.28 20.05 14.79
C LEU A 64 5.53 21.31 15.26
N LEU A 65 6.11 22.07 16.21
CA LEU A 65 5.54 23.34 16.65
C LEU A 65 5.57 24.42 15.56
N ALA A 66 6.64 24.49 14.78
CA ALA A 66 6.76 25.41 13.67
C ALA A 66 5.73 25.11 12.56
N ALA A 67 5.60 23.84 12.18
CA ALA A 67 4.61 23.42 11.20
C ALA A 67 3.17 23.69 11.66
N ALA A 68 2.85 23.41 12.92
CA ALA A 68 1.54 23.72 13.51
C ALA A 68 1.25 25.22 13.52
N ALA A 69 2.23 26.05 13.84
CA ALA A 69 2.10 27.51 13.82
C ALA A 69 1.82 28.04 12.41
N LEU A 70 2.43 27.48 11.35
CA LEU A 70 2.15 27.83 9.96
C LEU A 70 0.68 27.53 9.56
N LEU A 71 0.09 26.50 10.16
CA LEU A 71 -1.31 26.11 9.95
C LEU A 71 -2.28 26.82 10.88
N GLY A 72 -1.78 27.69 11.79
CA GLY A 72 -2.61 28.43 12.75
C GLY A 72 -3.21 27.53 13.83
N VAL A 73 -2.66 26.35 14.08
CA VAL A 73 -3.11 25.40 15.11
C VAL A 73 -2.10 25.35 16.26
N THR A 74 -2.63 25.15 17.47
CA THR A 74 -1.81 24.95 18.67
C THR A 74 -1.74 23.46 18.97
N VAL A 75 -0.53 22.93 19.16
CA VAL A 75 -0.30 21.54 19.54
C VAL A 75 0.60 21.48 20.78
N GLU A 76 0.41 20.48 21.59
CA GLU A 76 1.27 20.18 22.73
C GLU A 76 2.01 18.84 22.46
N PRO A 77 3.25 18.90 21.91
CA PRO A 77 3.99 17.69 21.62
C PRO A 77 4.34 16.94 22.90
N THR A 78 3.99 15.66 22.94
CA THR A 78 4.38 14.75 24.02
C THR A 78 5.55 13.89 23.55
N VAL A 79 6.51 13.67 24.45
CA VAL A 79 7.66 12.79 24.21
C VAL A 79 7.46 11.51 24.99
N THR A 80 7.50 10.40 24.30
CA THR A 80 7.44 9.05 24.90
C THR A 80 8.61 8.23 24.39
N ALA A 81 8.96 7.18 25.12
CA ALA A 81 9.91 6.17 24.63
C ALA A 81 9.12 4.92 24.23
N VAL A 82 9.25 4.53 22.98
CA VAL A 82 8.63 3.29 22.47
C VAL A 82 9.70 2.21 22.45
N ALA A 83 9.47 1.10 23.12
CA ALA A 83 10.39 -0.02 23.09
C ALA A 83 10.53 -0.51 21.63
N GLN A 84 11.75 -0.69 21.16
CA GLN A 84 12.01 -1.08 19.77
C GLN A 84 11.38 -2.43 19.43
N THR A 85 11.25 -3.32 20.41
CA THR A 85 10.50 -4.57 20.31
C THR A 85 8.99 -4.35 20.19
N ASP A 86 8.43 -3.38 20.92
CA ASP A 86 7.00 -3.06 20.87
C ASP A 86 6.64 -2.38 19.56
N TRP A 87 7.53 -1.57 18.99
CA TRP A 87 7.31 -0.94 17.71
C TRP A 87 7.40 -1.94 16.55
N ALA A 88 8.40 -2.82 16.58
CA ALA A 88 8.59 -3.84 15.55
C ALA A 88 7.43 -4.85 15.47
N GLU A 89 6.64 -5.02 16.54
CA GLU A 89 5.56 -6.00 16.60
C GLU A 89 4.16 -5.40 16.84
N SER A 90 4.09 -4.17 17.39
CA SER A 90 2.79 -3.56 17.73
C SER A 90 1.86 -3.33 16.53
N TRP A 91 2.41 -3.14 15.34
CA TRP A 91 1.65 -2.99 14.11
C TRP A 91 1.04 -4.32 13.64
N LYS A 92 1.65 -5.48 13.98
CA LYS A 92 1.14 -6.80 13.62
C LYS A 92 -0.29 -7.04 14.14
N ARG A 93 -0.61 -6.49 15.32
CA ARG A 93 -1.95 -6.58 15.93
C ARG A 93 -3.07 -5.93 15.12
N PHE A 94 -2.74 -5.12 14.13
CA PHE A 94 -3.72 -4.48 13.25
C PHE A 94 -3.92 -5.24 11.93
N PHE A 95 -3.12 -6.29 11.68
CA PHE A 95 -3.18 -7.07 10.46
C PHE A 95 -3.69 -8.47 10.79
N HIS A 96 -4.88 -8.75 10.35
CA HIS A 96 -5.58 -10.01 10.56
C HIS A 96 -5.92 -10.64 9.22
N VAL A 97 -6.33 -11.91 9.27
CA VAL A 97 -6.88 -12.61 8.10
C VAL A 97 -8.11 -11.86 7.62
N GLU A 98 -8.11 -11.46 6.35
CA GLU A 98 -9.23 -10.77 5.71
C GLU A 98 -9.76 -11.57 4.52
N LYS A 99 -11.05 -11.88 4.53
CA LYS A 99 -11.74 -12.49 3.41
C LYS A 99 -12.22 -11.39 2.46
N ILE A 100 -11.52 -11.26 1.32
CA ILE A 100 -11.76 -10.21 0.35
C ILE A 100 -12.96 -10.54 -0.55
N SER A 101 -13.09 -11.81 -0.96
CA SER A 101 -14.15 -12.33 -1.81
C SER A 101 -14.47 -13.78 -1.42
N PRO A 102 -15.42 -14.46 -2.06
CA PRO A 102 -15.68 -15.87 -1.78
C PRO A 102 -14.46 -16.78 -1.91
N ARG A 103 -13.53 -16.46 -2.83
CA ARG A 103 -12.33 -17.26 -3.11
C ARG A 103 -11.01 -16.60 -2.68
N VAL A 104 -10.96 -15.29 -2.43
CA VAL A 104 -9.72 -14.59 -2.10
C VAL A 104 -9.67 -14.26 -0.62
N VAL A 105 -8.61 -14.74 0.02
CA VAL A 105 -8.26 -14.44 1.40
C VAL A 105 -6.86 -13.82 1.44
N VAL A 106 -6.67 -12.74 2.17
CA VAL A 106 -5.37 -12.15 2.46
C VAL A 106 -5.05 -12.36 3.93
N ARG A 107 -3.85 -12.82 4.23
CA ARG A 107 -3.39 -13.03 5.60
C ARG A 107 -1.94 -12.59 5.79
N PRO A 108 -1.55 -12.12 6.97
CA PRO A 108 -0.15 -12.00 7.33
C PRO A 108 0.47 -13.39 7.62
N SER A 109 1.80 -13.51 7.51
CA SER A 109 2.49 -14.81 7.71
C SER A 109 2.35 -15.35 9.14
N TRP A 110 2.25 -14.47 10.13
CA TRP A 110 2.15 -14.82 11.57
C TRP A 110 0.76 -15.26 12.02
N GLU A 111 -0.31 -15.04 11.24
CA GLU A 111 -1.63 -15.56 11.56
C GLU A 111 -1.89 -16.88 10.85
N PRO A 112 -2.14 -17.99 11.58
CA PRO A 112 -2.49 -19.25 10.97
C PRO A 112 -3.86 -19.17 10.32
N TYR A 113 -3.98 -19.71 9.10
CA TYR A 113 -5.24 -19.83 8.39
C TYR A 113 -5.28 -21.16 7.64
N THR A 114 -6.39 -21.87 7.77
CA THR A 114 -6.64 -23.11 7.02
C THR A 114 -7.59 -22.78 5.87
N ALA A 115 -7.06 -22.81 4.65
CA ALA A 115 -7.86 -22.53 3.46
C ALA A 115 -9.04 -23.50 3.32
N GLN A 116 -10.20 -22.97 2.96
CA GLN A 116 -11.34 -23.77 2.58
C GLN A 116 -11.20 -24.24 1.12
N PRO A 117 -11.88 -25.32 0.71
CA PRO A 117 -11.84 -25.74 -0.68
C PRO A 117 -12.20 -24.63 -1.65
N GLY A 118 -11.33 -24.37 -2.60
CA GLY A 118 -11.49 -23.32 -3.62
C GLY A 118 -11.05 -21.93 -3.19
N GLU A 119 -10.52 -21.75 -1.98
CA GLU A 119 -9.92 -20.47 -1.57
C GLU A 119 -8.48 -20.32 -2.06
N CYS A 120 -8.20 -19.14 -2.52
CA CYS A 120 -6.89 -18.61 -2.88
C CYS A 120 -6.39 -17.75 -1.70
N VAL A 121 -5.36 -18.20 -1.01
CA VAL A 121 -4.83 -17.51 0.16
C VAL A 121 -3.56 -16.78 -0.22
N ILE A 122 -3.60 -15.46 -0.17
CA ILE A 122 -2.46 -14.57 -0.38
C ILE A 122 -1.81 -14.31 0.97
N THR A 123 -0.59 -14.78 1.16
CA THR A 123 0.22 -14.45 2.33
C THR A 123 1.03 -13.20 2.03
N LEU A 124 0.86 -12.16 2.83
CA LEU A 124 1.54 -10.88 2.62
C LEU A 124 1.85 -10.22 3.96
N ASP A 125 3.13 -10.00 4.21
CA ASP A 125 3.54 -9.25 5.38
C ASP A 125 3.62 -7.76 5.04
N PRO A 126 2.89 -6.91 5.78
CA PRO A 126 2.95 -5.47 5.58
C PRO A 126 4.39 -4.96 5.76
N GLY A 127 4.91 -4.34 4.72
CA GLY A 127 6.24 -3.74 4.69
C GLY A 127 6.17 -2.24 4.39
N LEU A 128 7.30 -1.68 3.97
CA LEU A 128 7.41 -0.26 3.58
C LEU A 128 6.76 0.03 2.22
N SER A 129 6.46 -1.00 1.41
CA SER A 129 5.82 -0.82 0.11
C SER A 129 4.30 -0.72 0.22
N PHE A 130 3.68 0.07 -0.67
CA PHE A 130 2.23 0.17 -0.80
C PHE A 130 1.61 -1.17 -1.22
N GLY A 131 0.35 -1.43 -0.80
CA GLY A 131 -0.38 -2.63 -1.19
C GLY A 131 -0.44 -3.71 -0.12
N THR A 132 -0.74 -3.33 1.13
CA THR A 132 -0.88 -4.28 2.27
C THR A 132 -2.16 -5.15 2.22
N GLY A 133 -3.00 -5.01 1.19
CA GLY A 133 -4.28 -5.71 1.09
C GLY A 133 -5.43 -5.09 1.90
N LYS A 134 -5.15 -4.14 2.80
CA LYS A 134 -6.18 -3.48 3.63
C LYS A 134 -6.90 -2.35 2.93
N HIS A 135 -6.23 -1.69 1.99
CA HIS A 135 -6.82 -0.55 1.30
C HIS A 135 -8.01 -0.98 0.45
N ALA A 136 -9.11 -0.24 0.52
CA ALA A 136 -10.35 -0.57 -0.18
C ALA A 136 -10.15 -0.72 -1.70
N THR A 137 -9.24 0.06 -2.28
CA THR A 137 -8.89 0.01 -3.71
C THR A 137 -8.23 -1.32 -4.09
N THR A 138 -7.28 -1.81 -3.28
CA THR A 138 -6.62 -3.10 -3.48
C THR A 138 -7.63 -4.24 -3.37
N GLN A 139 -8.50 -4.19 -2.35
CA GLN A 139 -9.58 -5.17 -2.19
C GLN A 139 -10.56 -5.17 -3.37
N ALA A 140 -10.90 -3.98 -3.89
CA ALA A 140 -11.76 -3.86 -5.07
C ALA A 140 -11.12 -4.53 -6.30
N CYS A 141 -9.84 -4.26 -6.56
CA CYS A 141 -9.11 -4.90 -7.65
C CYS A 141 -9.06 -6.43 -7.51
N LEU A 142 -8.80 -6.95 -6.30
CA LEU A 142 -8.81 -8.39 -6.05
C LEU A 142 -10.20 -9.02 -6.28
N ARG A 143 -11.29 -8.33 -5.89
CA ARG A 143 -12.66 -8.79 -6.18
C ARG A 143 -12.95 -8.80 -7.68
N PHE A 144 -12.45 -7.83 -8.43
CA PHE A 144 -12.58 -7.83 -9.89
C PHE A 144 -11.79 -8.98 -10.52
N LEU A 145 -10.54 -9.21 -10.10
CA LEU A 145 -9.75 -10.34 -10.57
C LEU A 145 -10.42 -11.69 -10.26
N ASP A 146 -11.00 -11.84 -9.08
CA ASP A 146 -11.76 -13.04 -8.71
C ASP A 146 -12.92 -13.29 -9.67
N ARG A 147 -13.73 -12.28 -9.97
CA ARG A 147 -14.83 -12.40 -10.93
C ARG A 147 -14.35 -12.71 -12.35
N LEU A 148 -13.28 -12.05 -12.80
CA LEU A 148 -12.71 -12.28 -14.12
C LEU A 148 -12.13 -13.70 -14.28
N ALA A 149 -11.58 -14.26 -13.19
CA ALA A 149 -11.10 -15.64 -13.16
C ALA A 149 -12.23 -16.68 -13.28
N GLU A 150 -13.45 -16.34 -12.84
CA GLU A 150 -14.64 -17.21 -13.09
C GLU A 150 -15.04 -17.24 -14.57
N GLU A 151 -14.74 -16.16 -15.30
CA GLU A 151 -15.05 -16.08 -16.73
C GLU A 151 -14.04 -16.87 -17.58
N ASP A 152 -12.74 -16.57 -17.41
CA ASP A 152 -11.67 -17.17 -18.21
C ASP A 152 -10.29 -16.91 -17.60
N ILE A 153 -9.62 -17.94 -17.13
CA ILE A 153 -8.26 -17.91 -16.57
C ILE A 153 -7.15 -17.96 -17.64
N GLN A 154 -7.48 -18.16 -18.92
CA GLN A 154 -6.48 -18.16 -19.98
C GLN A 154 -6.09 -16.74 -20.44
N ARG A 155 -6.80 -15.73 -19.96
CA ARG A 155 -6.48 -14.33 -20.22
C ARG A 155 -5.15 -13.95 -19.57
N SER A 156 -4.38 -13.13 -20.27
CA SER A 156 -3.17 -12.51 -19.74
C SER A 156 -3.51 -11.35 -18.82
N VAL A 157 -2.71 -11.19 -17.75
CA VAL A 157 -2.88 -10.12 -16.73
C VAL A 157 -1.60 -9.30 -16.64
N LEU A 158 -1.73 -7.97 -16.71
CA LEU A 158 -0.67 -7.01 -16.49
C LEU A 158 -1.02 -6.13 -15.29
N ASP A 159 -0.17 -6.16 -14.26
CA ASP A 159 -0.26 -5.32 -13.05
C ASP A 159 0.70 -4.12 -13.20
N MET A 160 0.13 -2.92 -13.41
CA MET A 160 0.87 -1.68 -13.62
C MET A 160 1.02 -0.91 -12.31
N GLY A 161 2.27 -0.65 -11.88
CA GLY A 161 2.54 -0.11 -10.56
C GLY A 161 2.23 -1.14 -9.50
N CYS A 162 2.87 -2.32 -9.61
CA CYS A 162 2.49 -3.51 -8.85
C CYS A 162 2.78 -3.41 -7.35
N GLY A 163 3.65 -2.49 -6.91
CA GLY A 163 4.00 -2.26 -5.51
C GLY A 163 4.44 -3.55 -4.82
N SER A 164 3.67 -4.03 -3.85
CA SER A 164 3.92 -5.31 -3.16
C SER A 164 3.71 -6.57 -4.03
N GLY A 165 3.21 -6.42 -5.26
CA GLY A 165 2.85 -7.52 -6.15
C GLY A 165 1.54 -8.22 -5.82
N ILE A 166 0.77 -7.73 -4.83
CA ILE A 166 -0.42 -8.42 -4.32
C ILE A 166 -1.47 -8.74 -5.38
N LEU A 167 -1.68 -7.86 -6.37
CA LEU A 167 -2.68 -8.06 -7.42
C LEU A 167 -2.20 -9.12 -8.42
N ALA A 168 -0.94 -9.05 -8.84
CA ALA A 168 -0.32 -10.07 -9.69
C ALA A 168 -0.29 -11.43 -9.00
N ILE A 169 0.10 -11.49 -7.71
CA ILE A 169 0.10 -12.72 -6.90
C ILE A 169 -1.32 -13.28 -6.79
N GLY A 170 -2.31 -12.43 -6.48
CA GLY A 170 -3.71 -12.83 -6.42
C GLY A 170 -4.21 -13.39 -7.74
N ALA A 171 -3.89 -12.74 -8.87
CA ALA A 171 -4.22 -13.25 -10.20
C ALA A 171 -3.60 -14.63 -10.45
N LYS A 172 -2.31 -14.81 -10.13
CA LYS A 172 -1.61 -16.08 -10.32
C LYS A 172 -2.23 -17.21 -9.49
N LEU A 173 -2.56 -16.95 -8.23
CA LEU A 173 -3.21 -17.90 -7.33
C LEU A 173 -4.66 -18.21 -7.73
N LEU A 174 -5.37 -17.29 -8.38
CA LEU A 174 -6.70 -17.50 -8.96
C LEU A 174 -6.66 -18.37 -10.23
N GLY A 175 -5.47 -18.68 -10.74
CA GLY A 175 -5.26 -19.61 -11.84
C GLY A 175 -4.93 -18.95 -13.19
N PHE A 176 -4.82 -17.63 -13.28
CA PHE A 176 -4.35 -16.98 -14.50
C PHE A 176 -2.95 -17.49 -14.88
N THR A 177 -2.76 -17.92 -16.12
CA THR A 177 -1.54 -18.58 -16.58
C THR A 177 -0.44 -17.60 -16.95
N ASP A 178 -0.80 -16.50 -17.61
CA ASP A 178 0.11 -15.42 -18.04
C ASP A 178 -0.14 -14.17 -17.18
N VAL A 179 0.69 -13.99 -16.14
CA VAL A 179 0.63 -12.85 -15.23
C VAL A 179 1.99 -12.20 -15.17
N ARG A 180 2.05 -10.89 -15.31
CA ARG A 180 3.26 -10.08 -15.18
C ARG A 180 2.96 -8.76 -14.50
N GLY A 181 3.98 -8.13 -13.94
CA GLY A 181 3.87 -6.83 -13.28
C GLY A 181 5.10 -5.96 -13.48
N PHE A 182 4.96 -4.68 -13.27
CA PHE A 182 6.09 -3.77 -13.20
C PHE A 182 5.84 -2.63 -12.23
N ASP A 183 6.92 -2.04 -11.74
CA ASP A 183 6.91 -0.81 -10.95
C ASP A 183 8.17 0.01 -11.25
N ASN A 184 8.14 1.30 -11.01
CA ASN A 184 9.27 2.19 -11.21
C ASN A 184 10.17 2.31 -9.96
N ASP A 185 9.75 1.73 -8.85
CA ASP A 185 10.50 1.70 -7.60
C ASP A 185 11.28 0.37 -7.48
N PRO A 186 12.62 0.40 -7.40
CA PRO A 186 13.42 -0.81 -7.22
C PRO A 186 13.13 -1.54 -5.91
N ASP A 187 12.68 -0.85 -4.85
CA ASP A 187 12.27 -1.50 -3.61
C ASP A 187 10.98 -2.30 -3.80
N CYS A 188 10.05 -1.81 -4.62
CA CYS A 188 8.85 -2.56 -4.99
C CYS A 188 9.20 -3.85 -5.74
N MET A 189 10.22 -3.84 -6.62
CA MET A 189 10.66 -5.06 -7.31
C MET A 189 11.12 -6.14 -6.34
N ARG A 190 12.03 -5.79 -5.43
CA ARG A 190 12.50 -6.71 -4.41
C ARG A 190 11.35 -7.27 -3.56
N VAL A 191 10.44 -6.40 -3.11
CA VAL A 191 9.32 -6.79 -2.26
C VAL A 191 8.31 -7.67 -3.01
N SER A 192 8.00 -7.36 -4.28
CA SER A 192 7.08 -8.17 -5.09
C SER A 192 7.64 -9.57 -5.37
N GLU A 193 8.94 -9.70 -5.62
CA GLU A 193 9.62 -10.99 -5.79
C GLU A 193 9.62 -11.82 -4.50
N GLU A 194 9.97 -11.21 -3.36
CA GLU A 194 9.92 -11.85 -2.04
C GLU A 194 8.50 -12.34 -1.69
N ASN A 195 7.48 -11.52 -1.98
CA ASN A 195 6.08 -11.89 -1.77
C ASN A 195 5.62 -13.01 -2.72
N ALA A 196 6.05 -13.01 -3.97
CA ALA A 196 5.74 -14.08 -4.91
C ALA A 196 6.36 -15.41 -4.44
N GLU A 197 7.62 -15.40 -3.98
CA GLU A 197 8.28 -16.56 -3.40
C GLU A 197 7.55 -17.06 -2.15
N LEU A 198 7.15 -16.16 -1.25
CA LEU A 198 6.38 -16.50 -0.04
C LEU A 198 5.06 -17.21 -0.37
N ASN A 199 4.46 -16.88 -1.51
CA ASN A 199 3.22 -17.49 -2.00
C ASN A 199 3.44 -18.69 -2.93
N GLY A 200 4.70 -19.10 -3.18
CA GLY A 200 5.03 -20.23 -4.04
C GLY A 200 4.68 -20.03 -5.51
N VAL A 201 4.61 -18.79 -5.98
CA VAL A 201 4.32 -18.45 -7.38
C VAL A 201 5.50 -17.77 -8.06
N SER A 202 5.62 -17.97 -9.37
CA SER A 202 6.61 -17.29 -10.20
C SER A 202 5.91 -16.32 -11.13
N ILE A 203 6.28 -15.06 -11.04
CA ILE A 203 5.72 -13.96 -11.83
C ILE A 203 6.88 -13.10 -12.32
N PRO A 204 6.98 -12.79 -13.63
CA PRO A 204 7.95 -11.86 -14.14
C PRO A 204 7.57 -10.43 -13.69
N PHE A 205 8.37 -9.86 -12.78
CA PHE A 205 8.34 -8.46 -12.43
C PHE A 205 9.46 -7.71 -13.16
N ALA A 206 9.21 -6.48 -13.55
CA ALA A 206 10.17 -5.63 -14.26
C ALA A 206 10.27 -4.25 -13.59
N LEU A 207 11.50 -3.76 -13.42
CA LEU A 207 11.71 -2.36 -13.09
C LEU A 207 11.48 -1.53 -14.36
N ASP A 208 10.32 -0.90 -14.45
CA ASP A 208 9.88 -0.16 -15.62
C ASP A 208 8.84 0.90 -15.23
N ASP A 209 8.48 1.79 -16.14
CA ASP A 209 7.49 2.83 -15.90
C ASP A 209 6.46 2.94 -17.03
N LEU A 210 5.41 3.72 -16.76
CA LEU A 210 4.28 3.92 -17.67
C LEU A 210 4.63 4.70 -18.93
N SER A 211 5.80 5.33 -19.04
CA SER A 211 6.22 6.06 -20.25
C SER A 211 6.66 5.12 -21.37
N HIS A 212 7.00 3.88 -21.03
CA HIS A 212 7.39 2.85 -21.99
C HIS A 212 6.18 2.10 -22.55
N ALA A 213 6.38 1.45 -23.68
CA ALA A 213 5.37 0.58 -24.27
C ALA A 213 5.46 -0.82 -23.66
N HIS A 214 4.35 -1.31 -23.16
CA HIS A 214 4.26 -2.66 -22.60
C HIS A 214 3.52 -3.59 -23.57
N PRO A 215 3.91 -4.87 -23.69
CA PRO A 215 3.15 -5.82 -24.47
C PRO A 215 1.69 -5.86 -24.01
N PRO A 216 0.70 -5.87 -24.91
CA PRO A 216 -0.70 -5.88 -24.53
C PRO A 216 -1.08 -7.10 -23.68
N ALA A 217 -2.05 -6.91 -22.76
CA ALA A 217 -2.66 -7.95 -21.97
C ALA A 217 -4.19 -7.89 -22.06
N ASP A 218 -4.85 -9.03 -21.88
CA ASP A 218 -6.31 -9.11 -21.90
C ASP A 218 -6.95 -8.41 -20.68
N ILE A 219 -6.23 -8.42 -19.56
CA ILE A 219 -6.61 -7.71 -18.35
C ILE A 219 -5.44 -6.81 -17.93
N VAL A 220 -5.69 -5.52 -17.85
CA VAL A 220 -4.75 -4.54 -17.29
C VAL A 220 -5.31 -4.04 -15.97
N VAL A 221 -4.52 -4.14 -14.92
CA VAL A 221 -4.88 -3.60 -13.59
C VAL A 221 -3.90 -2.49 -13.25
N ALA A 222 -4.42 -1.32 -12.85
CA ALA A 222 -3.62 -0.18 -12.42
C ALA A 222 -4.24 0.45 -11.17
N ASN A 223 -3.71 0.13 -10.00
CA ASN A 223 -4.12 0.71 -8.72
C ASN A 223 -3.13 1.79 -8.30
N ILE A 224 -3.11 2.88 -9.07
CA ILE A 224 -2.17 3.99 -8.95
C ILE A 224 -2.92 5.34 -8.89
N LEU A 225 -2.18 6.40 -8.57
CA LEU A 225 -2.77 7.74 -8.40
C LEU A 225 -3.40 8.27 -9.70
N ALA A 226 -4.58 8.87 -9.58
CA ALA A 226 -5.33 9.45 -10.70
C ALA A 226 -4.52 10.42 -11.58
N PRO A 227 -3.67 11.34 -11.07
CA PRO A 227 -2.84 12.18 -11.91
C PRO A 227 -1.91 11.38 -12.85
N VAL A 228 -1.35 10.26 -12.36
CA VAL A 228 -0.47 9.38 -13.14
C VAL A 228 -1.27 8.65 -14.22
N LEU A 229 -2.45 8.12 -13.88
CA LEU A 229 -3.37 7.51 -14.85
C LEU A 229 -3.75 8.48 -15.98
N ILE A 230 -4.05 9.73 -15.65
CA ILE A 230 -4.40 10.77 -16.64
C ILE A 230 -3.21 11.08 -17.53
N GLN A 231 -2.02 11.27 -16.94
CA GLN A 231 -0.81 11.58 -17.67
C GLN A 231 -0.44 10.50 -18.69
N PHE A 232 -0.58 9.24 -18.33
CA PHE A 232 -0.16 8.08 -19.15
C PHE A 232 -1.34 7.29 -19.74
N ALA A 233 -2.54 7.90 -19.81
CA ALA A 233 -3.73 7.25 -20.33
C ALA A 233 -3.54 6.59 -21.72
N PRO A 234 -2.84 7.23 -22.69
CA PRO A 234 -2.57 6.59 -23.98
C PRO A 234 -1.75 5.31 -23.87
N GLN A 235 -0.73 5.27 -23.01
CA GLN A 235 0.14 4.11 -22.79
C GLN A 235 -0.63 2.98 -22.08
N VAL A 236 -1.42 3.33 -21.05
CA VAL A 236 -2.30 2.38 -20.37
C VAL A 236 -3.29 1.75 -21.35
N ALA A 237 -3.93 2.56 -22.19
CA ALA A 237 -4.85 2.06 -23.22
C ALA A 237 -4.15 1.20 -24.28
N ALA A 238 -2.94 1.54 -24.69
CA ALA A 238 -2.15 0.78 -25.64
C ALA A 238 -1.69 -0.58 -25.09
N SER A 239 -1.62 -0.72 -23.78
CA SER A 239 -1.27 -1.98 -23.09
C SER A 239 -2.47 -2.93 -22.94
N LEU A 240 -3.66 -2.51 -23.35
CA LEU A 240 -4.84 -3.36 -23.37
C LEU A 240 -4.94 -4.08 -24.71
N ALA A 241 -5.14 -5.40 -24.70
CA ALA A 241 -5.31 -6.18 -25.90
C ALA A 241 -6.55 -5.75 -26.69
N ALA A 242 -6.48 -5.84 -28.01
CA ALA A 242 -7.64 -5.55 -28.86
C ALA A 242 -8.65 -6.72 -28.77
N GLY A 243 -9.90 -6.40 -28.46
CA GLY A 243 -10.97 -7.40 -28.47
C GLY A 243 -12.06 -7.14 -27.43
N PRO A 244 -13.22 -7.75 -27.59
CA PRO A 244 -14.37 -7.49 -26.70
C PRO A 244 -14.20 -8.09 -25.29
N GLY A 245 -13.24 -8.99 -25.13
CA GLY A 245 -12.89 -9.63 -23.83
C GLY A 245 -11.92 -8.83 -22.97
N ALA A 246 -11.26 -7.82 -23.54
CA ALA A 246 -10.26 -7.02 -22.83
C ALA A 246 -10.89 -6.18 -21.70
N ARG A 247 -10.20 -6.08 -20.57
CA ARG A 247 -10.68 -5.37 -19.38
C ARG A 247 -9.57 -4.50 -18.79
N LEU A 248 -9.90 -3.24 -18.59
CA LEU A 248 -9.06 -2.30 -17.82
C LEU A 248 -9.70 -2.08 -16.46
N VAL A 249 -8.95 -2.36 -15.42
CA VAL A 249 -9.34 -2.13 -14.01
C VAL A 249 -8.45 -1.03 -13.47
N VAL A 250 -9.01 0.15 -13.27
CA VAL A 250 -8.29 1.29 -12.66
C VAL A 250 -8.87 1.59 -11.28
N SER A 251 -8.00 1.90 -10.34
CA SER A 251 -8.36 2.20 -8.96
C SER A 251 -7.40 3.24 -8.36
N GLY A 252 -7.60 3.65 -7.11
CA GLY A 252 -6.84 4.75 -6.52
C GLY A 252 -7.36 6.13 -6.93
N ILE A 253 -8.61 6.22 -7.42
CA ILE A 253 -9.22 7.43 -7.96
C ILE A 253 -10.16 8.02 -6.92
N LEU A 254 -9.89 9.26 -6.50
CA LEU A 254 -10.82 10.03 -5.67
C LEU A 254 -12.03 10.47 -6.50
N ASP A 255 -13.20 10.62 -5.85
CA ASP A 255 -14.47 10.97 -6.51
C ASP A 255 -14.35 12.25 -7.34
N GLU A 256 -13.62 13.25 -6.86
CA GLU A 256 -13.40 14.53 -7.57
C GLU A 256 -12.59 14.34 -8.88
N ARG A 257 -11.80 13.27 -8.98
CA ARG A 257 -10.97 12.95 -10.15
C ARG A 257 -11.62 11.99 -11.13
N TYR A 258 -12.73 11.36 -10.74
CA TYR A 258 -13.39 10.34 -11.55
C TYR A 258 -13.74 10.82 -12.95
N ALA A 259 -14.28 12.03 -13.07
CA ALA A 259 -14.68 12.59 -14.37
C ALA A 259 -13.49 12.84 -15.32
N ALA A 260 -12.28 13.06 -14.78
CA ALA A 260 -11.08 13.31 -15.57
C ALA A 260 -10.39 12.00 -16.02
N VAL A 261 -10.61 10.90 -15.29
CA VAL A 261 -10.04 9.57 -15.63
C VAL A 261 -10.93 8.82 -16.60
N ARG A 262 -12.25 9.06 -16.61
CA ARG A 262 -13.23 8.44 -17.50
C ARG A 262 -13.09 8.97 -18.93
#